data_e77130578836689617f77d437ecd67c4
#
_entry.id   e77130578836689617f77d437ecd67c4
#
_cell.length_a   1.000
_cell.length_b   1.000
_cell.length_c   1.000
_cell.angle_alpha   90.00
_cell.angle_beta   90.00
_cell.angle_gamma   90.00
#
_symmetry.space_group_name_H-M   'P 1'
#
loop_
_entity.id
_entity.type
_entity.pdbx_description
1 polymer ?
#
loop_
_entity_poly.entity_id
_entity_poly.type
_entity_poly.pdbx_seq_one_letter_code
_entity_poly.pdbx_strand_id
1 'polypeptide(L)'
;MKKMILSALTLWSFAAFAQEETTTPSMSAPEPSAASEKTWTRAGLISVMFNQTAFNHDWTGGGTNNYGGNLNLSYDANYKKGAWTWDNKLLVDYGLTKVDGDAFSKKSNDRFALTSLVGRQVSDTWFVSFFANFQTQLAKGYKYDTDNTGKQIRTETTNFLAPAYFSFGPGMLWKKSDNLKVNISPATARFIFTDKKFTEAGPHFGVKQGETSRFEFGAAVNGYAKFDNLVKNVTLENTLSLYSNYLDKPQNVDIDYTLNVLMKVNDFLSANLTFQAIYDDDAAKAFQIREAFGAGFTYKF
;
A
#
# COMPACT_ATOMS: atom_id res chain seq x y z
N MET A 1 -8.18 18.41 -29.20
CA MET A 1 -6.81 17.91 -29.15
C MET A 1 -6.16 18.46 -27.89
N LYS A 2 -6.23 17.75 -26.78
CA LYS A 2 -5.59 18.14 -25.51
C LYS A 2 -4.29 17.35 -25.41
N LYS A 3 -3.16 18.05 -25.47
CA LYS A 3 -1.83 17.47 -25.24
C LYS A 3 -1.69 17.14 -23.76
N MET A 4 -1.75 15.87 -23.41
CA MET A 4 -1.32 15.39 -22.11
C MET A 4 0.20 15.49 -22.06
N ILE A 5 0.71 16.25 -21.11
CA ILE A 5 2.13 16.29 -20.76
C ILE A 5 2.42 15.01 -19.99
N LEU A 6 3.01 14.05 -20.70
CA LEU A 6 3.55 12.82 -20.12
C LEU A 6 4.93 13.17 -19.57
N SER A 7 5.02 13.57 -18.31
CA SER A 7 6.29 13.75 -17.61
C SER A 7 6.89 12.39 -17.34
N ALA A 8 8.06 12.15 -17.89
CA ALA A 8 8.82 10.92 -17.89
C ALA A 8 9.02 10.35 -16.47
N LEU A 9 8.58 9.09 -16.26
CA LEU A 9 9.13 8.23 -15.22
C LEU A 9 10.58 7.93 -15.58
N THR A 10 11.52 8.65 -14.98
CA THR A 10 12.94 8.31 -15.03
C THR A 10 13.19 7.04 -14.24
N LEU A 11 13.56 5.99 -14.96
CA LEU A 11 14.13 4.76 -14.40
C LEU A 11 15.28 5.10 -13.47
N TRP A 12 15.13 4.76 -12.21
CA TRP A 12 16.20 4.87 -11.22
C TRP A 12 17.25 3.79 -11.47
N SER A 13 18.41 4.21 -11.95
CA SER A 13 19.62 3.40 -11.92
C SER A 13 20.14 3.32 -10.48
N PHE A 14 20.23 2.10 -9.96
CA PHE A 14 20.86 1.81 -8.68
C PHE A 14 22.37 2.06 -8.78
N ALA A 15 22.84 3.18 -8.25
CA ALA A 15 24.26 3.39 -7.99
C ALA A 15 24.59 2.92 -6.58
N ALA A 16 25.29 1.79 -6.47
CA ALA A 16 25.84 1.32 -5.21
C ALA A 16 27.10 2.11 -4.88
N PHE A 17 27.06 2.96 -3.86
CA PHE A 17 28.29 3.51 -3.27
C PHE A 17 28.80 2.54 -2.20
N ALA A 18 29.92 1.89 -2.48
CA ALA A 18 30.73 1.21 -1.50
C ALA A 18 31.59 2.26 -0.77
N GLN A 19 31.40 2.41 0.53
CA GLN A 19 32.37 3.09 1.38
C GLN A 19 33.32 2.05 2.00
N GLU A 20 34.58 2.22 1.74
CA GLU A 20 35.69 1.45 2.28
C GLU A 20 35.98 1.93 3.71
N GLU A 21 35.76 1.09 4.71
CA GLU A 21 36.20 1.35 6.10
C GLU A 21 37.63 0.83 6.32
N THR A 22 38.51 1.72 6.69
CA THR A 22 39.86 1.41 7.15
C THR A 22 39.85 0.79 8.55
N THR A 23 40.32 -0.43 8.64
CA THR A 23 40.48 -1.18 9.90
C THR A 23 41.72 -0.72 10.66
N THR A 24 41.53 -0.21 11.87
CA THR A 24 42.58 -0.15 12.91
C THR A 24 42.42 -1.32 13.89
N PRO A 25 43.48 -2.04 14.28
CA PRO A 25 43.34 -3.14 15.23
C PRO A 25 43.19 -2.60 16.64
N SER A 26 42.07 -2.93 17.29
CA SER A 26 41.80 -2.62 18.70
C SER A 26 41.95 -3.88 19.58
N MET A 27 42.62 -3.68 20.69
CA MET A 27 42.87 -4.65 21.77
C MET A 27 41.56 -5.23 22.31
N SER A 28 41.60 -6.55 22.62
CA SER A 28 40.52 -7.31 23.23
C SER A 28 40.04 -6.71 24.56
N ALA A 29 38.82 -6.18 24.53
CA ALA A 29 38.01 -5.93 25.72
C ALA A 29 37.22 -7.21 26.09
N PRO A 30 36.84 -7.41 27.37
CA PRO A 30 36.12 -8.61 27.81
C PRO A 30 34.79 -8.77 27.03
N GLU A 31 34.48 -10.03 26.66
CA GLU A 31 33.24 -10.35 25.92
C GLU A 31 32.01 -9.74 26.58
N PRO A 32 31.21 -8.96 25.87
CA PRO A 32 29.92 -8.54 26.40
C PRO A 32 29.03 -9.78 26.54
N SER A 33 28.52 -9.99 27.74
CA SER A 33 27.43 -10.92 28.03
C SER A 33 26.42 -10.92 26.88
N ALA A 34 26.15 -12.10 26.30
CA ALA A 34 25.23 -12.28 25.18
C ALA A 34 23.89 -11.58 25.50
N ALA A 35 23.70 -10.39 24.99
CA ALA A 35 22.41 -9.72 25.04
C ALA A 35 21.42 -10.65 24.36
N SER A 36 20.38 -11.09 25.07
CA SER A 36 19.30 -11.93 24.55
C SER A 36 18.82 -11.32 23.23
N GLU A 37 19.12 -11.99 22.10
CA GLU A 37 18.67 -11.54 20.78
C GLU A 37 17.16 -11.37 20.84
N LYS A 38 16.69 -10.12 20.66
CA LYS A 38 15.25 -9.85 20.62
C LYS A 38 14.64 -10.63 19.45
N THR A 39 13.91 -11.67 19.77
CA THR A 39 13.27 -12.56 18.80
C THR A 39 12.17 -11.85 18.01
N TRP A 40 11.52 -10.85 18.60
CA TRP A 40 10.48 -10.04 17.98
C TRP A 40 10.87 -8.55 17.97
N THR A 41 10.75 -7.94 16.82
CA THR A 41 10.81 -6.49 16.65
C THR A 41 9.43 -5.99 16.25
N ARG A 42 8.94 -4.96 16.92
CA ARG A 42 7.64 -4.36 16.65
C ARG A 42 7.82 -2.88 16.42
N ALA A 43 7.10 -2.34 15.45
CA ALA A 43 7.06 -0.90 15.16
C ALA A 43 5.66 -0.53 14.67
N GLY A 44 5.16 0.58 15.12
CA GLY A 44 3.87 1.08 14.70
C GLY A 44 3.90 2.57 14.38
N LEU A 45 3.01 2.97 13.50
CA LEU A 45 2.78 4.35 13.14
C LEU A 45 1.27 4.57 12.98
N ILE A 46 0.74 5.55 13.69
CA ILE A 46 -0.62 6.03 13.49
C ILE A 46 -0.58 7.50 13.11
N SER A 47 -1.33 7.89 12.08
CA SER A 47 -1.40 9.26 11.60
C SER A 47 -2.84 9.69 11.38
N VAL A 48 -3.17 10.91 11.80
CA VAL A 48 -4.43 11.60 11.50
C VAL A 48 -4.09 12.85 10.73
N MET A 49 -4.46 12.85 9.45
CA MET A 49 -4.14 13.92 8.50
C MET A 49 -5.38 14.70 8.11
N PHE A 50 -5.25 16.00 7.93
CA PHE A 50 -6.31 16.91 7.53
C PHE A 50 -5.90 17.70 6.30
N ASN A 51 -6.89 17.99 5.46
CA ASN A 51 -6.80 18.91 4.34
C ASN A 51 -8.06 19.77 4.31
N GLN A 52 -7.90 21.06 4.02
CA GLN A 52 -9.02 22.00 3.97
C GLN A 52 -8.75 23.12 2.95
N THR A 53 -9.80 23.51 2.23
CA THR A 53 -9.86 24.76 1.48
C THR A 53 -11.11 25.51 1.93
N ALA A 54 -10.96 26.76 2.32
CA ALA A 54 -12.07 27.57 2.81
C ALA A 54 -12.04 28.97 2.19
N PHE A 55 -13.20 29.45 1.79
CA PHE A 55 -13.42 30.77 1.23
C PHE A 55 -14.44 31.53 2.09
N ASN A 56 -14.25 32.81 2.27
CA ASN A 56 -15.25 33.65 2.91
C ASN A 56 -16.29 34.13 1.87
N HIS A 57 -17.35 34.73 2.35
CA HIS A 57 -18.45 35.23 1.50
C HIS A 57 -18.00 36.27 0.43
N ASP A 58 -16.93 37.02 0.74
CA ASP A 58 -16.45 38.14 -0.13
C ASP A 58 -15.38 37.66 -1.13
N TRP A 59 -15.06 36.37 -1.17
CA TRP A 59 -14.10 35.82 -2.11
C TRP A 59 -14.69 35.77 -3.53
N THR A 60 -14.14 36.58 -4.45
CA THR A 60 -14.61 36.70 -5.83
C THR A 60 -13.88 35.83 -6.83
N GLY A 61 -12.77 35.18 -6.43
CA GLY A 61 -11.93 34.37 -7.30
C GLY A 61 -12.48 32.97 -7.67
N GLY A 62 -13.73 32.67 -7.28
CA GLY A 62 -14.33 31.34 -7.45
C GLY A 62 -13.69 30.30 -6.51
N GLY A 63 -14.32 29.13 -6.41
CA GLY A 63 -13.89 28.02 -5.57
C GLY A 63 -15.03 27.48 -4.73
N THR A 64 -14.80 26.30 -4.12
CA THR A 64 -15.77 25.65 -3.24
C THR A 64 -15.08 25.18 -1.98
N ASN A 65 -15.66 25.44 -0.83
CA ASN A 65 -15.16 24.97 0.45
C ASN A 65 -15.10 23.45 0.45
N ASN A 66 -14.01 22.90 0.92
CA ASN A 66 -13.88 21.46 1.15
C ASN A 66 -13.03 21.18 2.38
N TYR A 67 -13.28 20.05 2.98
CA TYR A 67 -12.45 19.53 4.06
C TYR A 67 -12.40 18.01 3.98
N GLY A 68 -11.29 17.44 4.41
CA GLY A 68 -11.09 16.00 4.45
C GLY A 68 -10.21 15.59 5.62
N GLY A 69 -10.34 14.32 5.98
CA GLY A 69 -9.52 13.70 6.98
C GLY A 69 -9.12 12.30 6.56
N ASN A 70 -7.90 11.88 6.89
CA ASN A 70 -7.39 10.54 6.65
C ASN A 70 -6.78 9.99 7.94
N LEU A 71 -7.16 8.75 8.28
CA LEU A 71 -6.54 7.93 9.31
C LEU A 71 -5.66 6.89 8.61
N ASN A 72 -4.40 6.79 9.03
CA ASN A 72 -3.47 5.78 8.55
C ASN A 72 -2.88 5.04 9.76
N LEU A 73 -2.87 3.72 9.73
CA LEU A 73 -2.20 2.85 10.69
C LEU A 73 -1.29 1.90 9.91
N SER A 74 -0.02 1.89 10.28
CA SER A 74 0.97 0.88 9.83
C SER A 74 1.55 0.19 11.06
N TYR A 75 1.56 -1.14 11.06
CA TYR A 75 2.13 -1.92 12.15
C TYR A 75 2.95 -3.07 11.60
N ASP A 76 4.20 -3.15 12.03
CA ASP A 76 5.15 -4.19 11.68
C ASP A 76 5.42 -5.07 12.92
N ALA A 77 5.37 -6.40 12.75
CA ALA A 77 5.77 -7.37 13.75
C ALA A 77 6.67 -8.42 13.09
N ASN A 78 7.98 -8.29 13.28
CA ASN A 78 8.98 -9.10 12.64
C ASN A 78 9.66 -10.01 13.65
N TYR A 79 9.72 -11.31 13.33
CA TYR A 79 10.40 -12.34 14.10
C TYR A 79 11.69 -12.74 13.42
N LYS A 80 12.76 -12.90 14.19
CA LYS A 80 14.02 -13.48 13.71
C LYS A 80 14.63 -14.38 14.78
N LYS A 81 14.91 -15.64 14.41
CA LYS A 81 15.63 -16.57 15.27
C LYS A 81 16.40 -17.60 14.43
N GLY A 82 17.71 -17.61 14.55
CA GLY A 82 18.57 -18.46 13.73
C GLY A 82 18.33 -18.21 12.24
N ALA A 83 18.06 -19.26 11.48
CA ALA A 83 17.79 -19.18 10.04
C ALA A 83 16.36 -18.77 9.68
N TRP A 84 15.48 -18.56 10.66
CA TRP A 84 14.08 -18.23 10.40
C TRP A 84 13.78 -16.74 10.55
N THR A 85 12.98 -16.22 9.62
CA THR A 85 12.38 -14.88 9.69
C THR A 85 10.88 -14.98 9.42
N TRP A 86 10.09 -14.14 10.07
CA TRP A 86 8.67 -14.04 9.84
C TRP A 86 8.25 -12.57 9.96
N ASP A 87 8.05 -11.94 8.82
CA ASP A 87 7.70 -10.53 8.70
C ASP A 87 6.19 -10.38 8.53
N ASN A 88 5.56 -9.60 9.39
CA ASN A 88 4.14 -9.29 9.32
C ASN A 88 3.95 -7.78 9.23
N LYS A 89 3.09 -7.34 8.32
CA LYS A 89 2.72 -5.93 8.14
C LYS A 89 1.21 -5.78 8.05
N LEU A 90 0.66 -4.94 8.91
CA LEU A 90 -0.74 -4.50 8.87
C LEU A 90 -0.78 -3.05 8.39
N LEU A 91 -1.61 -2.78 7.39
CA LEU A 91 -1.94 -1.43 6.92
C LEU A 91 -3.44 -1.21 7.01
N VAL A 92 -3.84 -0.10 7.61
CA VAL A 92 -5.23 0.34 7.66
C VAL A 92 -5.27 1.81 7.27
N ASP A 93 -5.99 2.11 6.22
CA ASP A 93 -6.18 3.47 5.73
C ASP A 93 -7.67 3.75 5.58
N TYR A 94 -8.13 4.89 6.09
CA TYR A 94 -9.50 5.34 5.91
C TYR A 94 -9.54 6.86 5.77
N GLY A 95 -10.25 7.34 4.76
CA GLY A 95 -10.36 8.77 4.50
C GLY A 95 -11.73 9.18 3.98
N LEU A 96 -12.14 10.37 4.37
CA LEU A 96 -13.36 11.00 3.91
C LEU A 96 -13.07 12.44 3.47
N THR A 97 -13.78 12.89 2.44
CA THR A 97 -13.78 14.27 1.96
C THR A 97 -15.20 14.75 1.80
N LYS A 98 -15.48 15.98 2.24
CA LYS A 98 -16.74 16.70 2.02
C LYS A 98 -16.47 17.97 1.25
N VAL A 99 -17.23 18.16 0.18
CA VAL A 99 -17.27 19.40 -0.60
C VAL A 99 -18.56 20.12 -0.26
N ASP A 100 -18.51 21.42 -0.09
CA ASP A 100 -19.70 22.23 0.16
C ASP A 100 -20.65 22.17 -1.05
N GLY A 101 -21.95 22.05 -0.78
CA GLY A 101 -22.95 21.76 -1.80
C GLY A 101 -23.15 20.29 -2.15
N ASP A 102 -22.22 19.40 -1.83
CA ASP A 102 -22.44 17.96 -1.99
C ASP A 102 -23.40 17.41 -0.92
N ALA A 103 -24.35 16.56 -1.31
CA ALA A 103 -25.24 15.90 -0.36
C ALA A 103 -24.50 14.89 0.52
N PHE A 104 -23.43 14.27 0.02
CA PHE A 104 -22.72 13.18 0.65
C PHE A 104 -21.25 13.52 0.92
N SER A 105 -20.71 13.00 2.04
CA SER A 105 -19.25 12.85 2.17
C SER A 105 -18.79 11.70 1.27
N LYS A 106 -17.66 11.87 0.60
CA LYS A 106 -17.09 10.91 -0.33
C LYS A 106 -15.88 10.23 0.31
N LYS A 107 -15.77 8.93 0.13
CA LYS A 107 -14.60 8.16 0.56
C LYS A 107 -13.40 8.52 -0.31
N SER A 108 -12.32 8.99 0.30
CA SER A 108 -11.07 9.35 -0.38
C SER A 108 -10.02 8.24 -0.28
N ASN A 109 -10.11 7.40 0.76
CA ASN A 109 -9.27 6.25 0.98
C ASN A 109 -10.01 5.17 1.77
N ASP A 110 -9.72 3.90 1.50
CA ASP A 110 -10.25 2.78 2.28
C ASP A 110 -9.45 1.51 1.94
N ARG A 111 -8.62 1.08 2.86
CA ARG A 111 -7.77 -0.09 2.68
C ARG A 111 -7.54 -0.78 4.01
N PHE A 112 -7.71 -2.08 4.02
CA PHE A 112 -7.20 -2.99 5.03
C PHE A 112 -6.30 -4.00 4.33
N ALA A 113 -5.03 -4.09 4.71
CA ALA A 113 -4.10 -5.04 4.12
C ALA A 113 -3.25 -5.69 5.22
N LEU A 114 -3.19 -7.02 5.19
CA LEU A 114 -2.35 -7.84 6.06
C LEU A 114 -1.42 -8.67 5.19
N THR A 115 -0.11 -8.48 5.36
CA THR A 115 0.92 -9.26 4.70
C THR A 115 1.70 -10.06 5.73
N SER A 116 1.91 -11.34 5.46
CA SER A 116 2.70 -12.26 6.28
C SER A 116 3.70 -12.99 5.39
N LEU A 117 4.98 -12.97 5.74
CA LEU A 117 6.07 -13.52 4.94
C LEU A 117 7.02 -14.31 5.85
N VAL A 118 6.94 -15.62 5.77
CA VAL A 118 7.87 -16.54 6.47
C VAL A 118 9.03 -16.86 5.53
N GLY A 119 10.24 -16.87 6.04
CA GLY A 119 11.45 -17.23 5.31
C GLY A 119 12.40 -18.09 6.11
N ARG A 120 13.03 -19.09 5.47
CA ARG A 120 14.16 -19.85 5.99
C ARG A 120 15.40 -19.53 5.17
N GLN A 121 16.42 -19.03 5.82
CA GLN A 121 17.68 -18.62 5.20
C GLN A 121 18.39 -19.81 4.55
N VAL A 122 18.83 -19.62 3.32
CA VAL A 122 19.61 -20.59 2.54
C VAL A 122 20.98 -20.04 2.13
N SER A 123 21.13 -18.69 2.10
CA SER A 123 22.40 -17.99 1.98
C SER A 123 22.30 -16.62 2.65
N ASP A 124 23.35 -15.80 2.64
CA ASP A 124 23.42 -14.54 3.38
C ASP A 124 22.20 -13.62 3.21
N THR A 125 21.68 -13.53 1.99
CA THR A 125 20.56 -12.66 1.66
C THR A 125 19.35 -13.38 1.06
N TRP A 126 19.43 -14.70 0.82
CA TRP A 126 18.37 -15.47 0.20
C TRP A 126 17.70 -16.42 1.19
N PHE A 127 16.37 -16.51 1.06
CA PHE A 127 15.51 -17.35 1.88
C PHE A 127 14.53 -18.11 0.98
N VAL A 128 14.30 -19.38 1.26
CA VAL A 128 13.09 -20.05 0.80
C VAL A 128 11.93 -19.47 1.62
N SER A 129 10.87 -19.07 0.96
CA SER A 129 9.79 -18.30 1.59
C SER A 129 8.41 -18.87 1.31
N PHE A 130 7.48 -18.48 2.17
CA PHE A 130 6.04 -18.59 1.93
C PHE A 130 5.38 -17.28 2.33
N PHE A 131 4.60 -16.70 1.44
CA PHE A 131 3.86 -15.48 1.74
C PHE A 131 2.36 -15.71 1.75
N ALA A 132 1.66 -14.86 2.50
CA ALA A 132 0.22 -14.70 2.46
C ALA A 132 -0.10 -13.20 2.51
N ASN A 133 -1.01 -12.76 1.66
CA ASN A 133 -1.51 -11.38 1.63
C ASN A 133 -3.02 -11.39 1.61
N PHE A 134 -3.64 -10.62 2.49
CA PHE A 134 -5.06 -10.38 2.52
C PHE A 134 -5.32 -8.88 2.39
N GLN A 135 -6.20 -8.49 1.48
CA GLN A 135 -6.56 -7.10 1.25
C GLN A 135 -8.07 -6.95 1.06
N THR A 136 -8.66 -5.93 1.68
CA THR A 136 -10.07 -5.57 1.51
C THR A 136 -10.31 -4.10 1.83
N GLN A 137 -11.57 -3.67 1.77
CA GLN A 137 -12.06 -2.37 2.21
C GLN A 137 -12.80 -2.50 3.55
N LEU A 138 -12.86 -1.41 4.33
CA LEU A 138 -13.51 -1.38 5.64
C LEU A 138 -14.98 -0.94 5.55
N ALA A 139 -15.30 -0.08 4.60
CA ALA A 139 -16.59 0.60 4.52
C ALA A 139 -17.18 0.55 3.11
N LYS A 140 -18.49 0.84 3.02
CA LYS A 140 -19.18 0.95 1.74
C LYS A 140 -18.57 2.01 0.84
N GLY A 141 -18.37 1.67 -0.43
CA GLY A 141 -18.01 2.59 -1.49
C GLY A 141 -19.20 2.88 -2.39
N TYR A 142 -19.22 4.06 -2.98
CA TYR A 142 -20.35 4.52 -3.78
C TYR A 142 -19.88 5.18 -5.07
N LYS A 143 -20.61 4.93 -6.14
CA LYS A 143 -20.66 5.79 -7.32
C LYS A 143 -21.70 6.89 -7.06
N TYR A 144 -21.35 8.12 -7.39
CA TYR A 144 -22.21 9.30 -7.21
C TYR A 144 -22.71 9.78 -8.57
N ASP A 145 -23.99 10.08 -8.65
CA ASP A 145 -24.67 10.55 -9.84
C ASP A 145 -25.69 11.65 -9.46
N THR A 146 -26.30 12.25 -10.46
CA THR A 146 -27.40 13.19 -10.28
C THR A 146 -28.62 12.67 -11.03
N ASP A 147 -29.78 12.62 -10.39
CA ASP A 147 -31.01 12.17 -11.01
C ASP A 147 -31.60 13.27 -11.95
N ASN A 148 -32.68 12.92 -12.65
CA ASN A 148 -33.34 13.80 -13.61
C ASN A 148 -33.96 15.07 -12.98
N THR A 149 -34.03 15.12 -11.64
CA THR A 149 -34.54 16.28 -10.88
C THR A 149 -33.41 17.21 -10.38
N GLY A 150 -32.13 16.84 -10.66
CA GLY A 150 -30.97 17.58 -10.17
C GLY A 150 -30.54 17.17 -8.76
N LYS A 151 -31.16 16.14 -8.15
CA LYS A 151 -30.82 15.64 -6.82
C LYS A 151 -29.65 14.66 -6.90
N GLN A 152 -28.66 14.84 -6.04
CA GLN A 152 -27.55 13.91 -5.94
C GLN A 152 -28.02 12.57 -5.37
N ILE A 153 -27.67 11.48 -6.05
CA ILE A 153 -27.92 10.10 -5.69
C ILE A 153 -26.61 9.33 -5.59
N ARG A 154 -26.62 8.18 -4.92
CA ARG A 154 -25.45 7.31 -4.85
C ARG A 154 -25.85 5.84 -4.97
N THR A 155 -25.04 5.06 -5.67
CA THR A 155 -25.17 3.61 -5.83
C THR A 155 -24.00 2.92 -5.16
N GLU A 156 -24.26 1.95 -4.28
CA GLU A 156 -23.23 1.16 -3.61
C GLU A 156 -22.48 0.31 -4.63
N THR A 157 -21.15 0.37 -4.65
CA THR A 157 -20.28 -0.37 -5.57
C THR A 157 -19.34 -1.31 -4.87
N THR A 158 -19.03 -1.07 -3.60
CA THR A 158 -18.15 -1.90 -2.76
C THR A 158 -18.64 -1.89 -1.31
N ASN A 159 -18.25 -2.92 -0.53
CA ASN A 159 -18.43 -2.94 0.91
C ASN A 159 -17.30 -3.74 1.61
N PHE A 160 -17.44 -3.99 2.91
CA PHE A 160 -16.52 -4.84 3.65
C PHE A 160 -16.51 -6.26 3.05
N LEU A 161 -15.33 -6.79 2.73
CA LEU A 161 -15.06 -8.06 2.02
C LEU A 161 -15.59 -8.13 0.56
N ALA A 162 -16.03 -7.02 0.00
CA ALA A 162 -16.48 -6.97 -1.40
C ALA A 162 -15.94 -5.71 -2.11
N PRO A 163 -14.73 -5.80 -2.73
CA PRO A 163 -13.92 -7.01 -2.92
C PRO A 163 -13.03 -7.35 -1.71
N ALA A 164 -12.69 -8.63 -1.58
CA ALA A 164 -11.57 -9.10 -0.79
C ALA A 164 -10.65 -9.96 -1.65
N TYR A 165 -9.35 -9.76 -1.48
CA TYR A 165 -8.29 -10.49 -2.20
C TYR A 165 -7.47 -11.28 -1.18
N PHE A 166 -7.27 -12.57 -1.44
CA PHE A 166 -6.40 -13.42 -0.63
C PHE A 166 -5.42 -14.14 -1.54
N SER A 167 -4.13 -13.82 -1.41
CA SER A 167 -3.06 -14.40 -2.23
C SER A 167 -2.03 -15.07 -1.33
N PHE A 168 -1.55 -16.24 -1.72
CA PHE A 168 -0.49 -16.95 -1.00
C PHE A 168 0.28 -17.89 -1.93
N GLY A 169 1.52 -18.18 -1.55
CA GLY A 169 2.34 -19.12 -2.32
C GLY A 169 3.76 -19.27 -1.79
N PRO A 170 4.44 -20.36 -2.19
CA PRO A 170 5.87 -20.53 -1.95
C PRO A 170 6.68 -19.63 -2.86
N GLY A 171 7.87 -19.24 -2.42
CA GLY A 171 8.75 -18.38 -3.18
C GLY A 171 10.19 -18.35 -2.69
N MET A 172 10.92 -17.40 -3.26
CA MET A 172 12.27 -17.03 -2.87
C MET A 172 12.28 -15.56 -2.43
N LEU A 173 12.71 -15.32 -1.22
CA LEU A 173 12.87 -13.99 -0.66
C LEU A 173 14.34 -13.58 -0.72
N TRP A 174 14.63 -12.51 -1.44
CA TRP A 174 15.88 -11.76 -1.28
C TRP A 174 15.65 -10.66 -0.25
N LYS A 175 16.42 -10.69 0.85
CA LYS A 175 16.27 -9.75 1.97
C LYS A 175 17.67 -9.25 2.37
N LYS A 176 17.98 -8.01 1.98
CA LYS A 176 19.21 -7.32 2.39
C LYS A 176 19.06 -6.76 3.81
N SER A 177 17.86 -6.29 4.16
CA SER A 177 17.49 -5.77 5.48
C SER A 177 15.97 -5.81 5.63
N ASP A 178 15.46 -5.42 6.81
CA ASP A 178 14.01 -5.22 6.99
C ASP A 178 13.45 -4.10 6.10
N ASN A 179 14.31 -3.17 5.71
CA ASN A 179 13.97 -2.03 4.86
C ASN A 179 14.15 -2.29 3.35
N LEU A 180 14.77 -3.40 2.95
CA LEU A 180 14.98 -3.69 1.53
C LEU A 180 14.86 -5.19 1.27
N LYS A 181 13.78 -5.56 0.61
CA LYS A 181 13.44 -6.96 0.34
C LYS A 181 12.57 -7.12 -0.92
N VAL A 182 12.74 -8.24 -1.60
CA VAL A 182 11.94 -8.66 -2.76
C VAL A 182 11.60 -10.13 -2.60
N ASN A 183 10.32 -10.47 -2.67
CA ASN A 183 9.83 -11.85 -2.68
C ASN A 183 9.31 -12.22 -4.07
N ILE A 184 9.76 -13.33 -4.62
CA ILE A 184 9.35 -13.85 -5.93
C ILE A 184 8.66 -15.18 -5.69
N SER A 185 7.38 -15.28 -6.04
CA SER A 185 6.53 -16.45 -5.84
C SER A 185 5.99 -16.93 -7.18
N PRO A 186 6.61 -17.94 -7.83
CA PRO A 186 6.20 -18.41 -9.17
C PRO A 186 4.94 -19.28 -9.14
N ALA A 187 4.48 -19.70 -7.97
CA ALA A 187 3.29 -20.53 -7.77
C ALA A 187 2.39 -19.89 -6.70
N THR A 188 1.61 -18.89 -7.13
CA THR A 188 0.73 -18.11 -6.27
C THR A 188 -0.72 -18.44 -6.55
N ALA A 189 -1.44 -18.89 -5.53
CA ALA A 189 -2.91 -18.95 -5.54
C ALA A 189 -3.47 -17.59 -5.13
N ARG A 190 -4.50 -17.11 -5.82
CA ARG A 190 -5.23 -15.87 -5.51
C ARG A 190 -6.72 -16.16 -5.54
N PHE A 191 -7.41 -15.77 -4.48
CA PHE A 191 -8.86 -15.79 -4.37
C PHE A 191 -9.38 -14.37 -4.32
N ILE A 192 -10.41 -14.10 -5.11
CA ILE A 192 -11.14 -12.84 -5.13
C ILE A 192 -12.56 -13.15 -4.67
N PHE A 193 -13.03 -12.40 -3.67
CA PHE A 193 -14.39 -12.54 -3.13
C PHE A 193 -15.16 -11.23 -3.32
N THR A 194 -16.47 -11.35 -3.56
CA THR A 194 -17.38 -10.21 -3.63
C THR A 194 -18.80 -10.61 -3.24
N ASP A 195 -19.65 -9.64 -2.90
CA ASP A 195 -21.06 -9.90 -2.69
C ASP A 195 -21.77 -10.15 -4.01
N LYS A 196 -22.72 -11.11 -4.01
CA LYS A 196 -23.53 -11.46 -5.17
C LYS A 196 -24.27 -10.26 -5.75
N LYS A 197 -24.75 -9.32 -4.92
CA LYS A 197 -25.45 -8.11 -5.38
C LYS A 197 -24.65 -7.25 -6.36
N PHE A 198 -23.31 -7.30 -6.29
CA PHE A 198 -22.43 -6.55 -7.21
C PHE A 198 -22.22 -7.27 -8.52
N THR A 199 -22.46 -8.59 -8.58
CA THR A 199 -22.32 -9.41 -9.78
C THR A 199 -23.64 -9.74 -10.45
N GLU A 200 -24.80 -9.38 -9.89
CA GLU A 200 -26.13 -9.66 -10.45
C GLU A 200 -26.32 -9.05 -11.85
N ALA A 201 -25.90 -7.79 -12.04
CA ALA A 201 -26.06 -7.07 -13.29
C ALA A 201 -24.96 -7.35 -14.33
N GLY A 202 -23.85 -7.98 -13.93
CA GLY A 202 -22.70 -8.26 -14.80
C GLY A 202 -21.45 -8.64 -14.00
N PRO A 203 -20.35 -9.00 -14.66
CA PRO A 203 -19.09 -9.29 -14.00
C PRO A 203 -18.59 -8.08 -13.21
N HIS A 204 -17.99 -8.32 -12.03
CA HIS A 204 -17.44 -7.25 -11.17
C HIS A 204 -16.20 -7.76 -10.43
N PHE A 205 -15.12 -6.98 -10.36
CA PHE A 205 -13.82 -7.36 -9.79
C PHE A 205 -13.25 -8.66 -10.40
N GLY A 206 -13.47 -8.89 -11.71
CA GLY A 206 -13.08 -10.14 -12.38
C GLY A 206 -13.94 -11.37 -12.02
N VAL A 207 -14.86 -11.27 -11.06
CA VAL A 207 -15.81 -12.33 -10.71
C VAL A 207 -16.96 -12.33 -11.70
N LYS A 208 -17.34 -13.51 -12.22
CA LYS A 208 -18.40 -13.66 -13.22
C LYS A 208 -19.77 -13.29 -12.69
N GLN A 209 -20.67 -12.95 -13.62
CA GLN A 209 -22.05 -12.61 -13.27
C GLN A 209 -22.70 -13.72 -12.44
N GLY A 210 -23.30 -13.32 -11.32
CA GLY A 210 -24.01 -14.19 -10.38
C GLY A 210 -23.13 -15.04 -9.46
N GLU A 211 -21.78 -15.02 -9.66
CA GLU A 211 -20.81 -15.67 -8.77
C GLU A 211 -20.37 -14.72 -7.64
N THR A 212 -19.77 -15.29 -6.59
CA THR A 212 -19.27 -14.55 -5.41
C THR A 212 -17.76 -14.68 -5.22
N SER A 213 -17.11 -15.50 -6.04
CA SER A 213 -15.67 -15.72 -5.95
C SER A 213 -15.05 -16.05 -7.30
N ARG A 214 -13.75 -15.78 -7.41
CA ARG A 214 -12.88 -16.19 -8.52
C ARG A 214 -11.60 -16.77 -7.95
N PHE A 215 -11.12 -17.84 -8.55
CA PHE A 215 -9.81 -18.41 -8.28
C PHE A 215 -8.87 -18.11 -9.44
N GLU A 216 -7.64 -17.75 -9.11
CA GLU A 216 -6.54 -17.53 -10.02
C GLU A 216 -5.30 -18.28 -9.54
N PHE A 217 -4.43 -18.64 -10.48
CA PHE A 217 -3.13 -19.22 -10.18
C PHE A 217 -2.08 -18.59 -11.09
N GLY A 218 -0.96 -18.15 -10.50
CA GLY A 218 0.01 -17.39 -11.27
C GLY A 218 1.33 -17.15 -10.56
N ALA A 219 2.03 -16.10 -10.98
CA ALA A 219 3.25 -15.61 -10.32
C ALA A 219 3.02 -14.27 -9.65
N ALA A 220 3.66 -14.08 -8.50
CA ALA A 220 3.69 -12.80 -7.79
C ALA A 220 5.13 -12.34 -7.54
N VAL A 221 5.36 -11.03 -7.62
CA VAL A 221 6.58 -10.38 -7.15
C VAL A 221 6.19 -9.26 -6.20
N ASN A 222 6.72 -9.28 -4.99
CA ASN A 222 6.44 -8.27 -3.97
C ASN A 222 7.75 -7.61 -3.53
N GLY A 223 7.89 -6.31 -3.79
CA GLY A 223 9.04 -5.49 -3.43
C GLY A 223 8.69 -4.50 -2.31
N TYR A 224 9.63 -4.30 -1.40
CA TYR A 224 9.55 -3.29 -0.35
C TYR A 224 10.90 -2.59 -0.20
N ALA A 225 10.87 -1.25 -0.20
CA ALA A 225 12.05 -0.44 0.05
C ALA A 225 11.69 0.78 0.90
N LYS A 226 12.35 0.93 2.04
CA LYS A 226 12.18 2.06 2.94
C LYS A 226 13.53 2.76 3.13
N PHE A 227 13.50 4.07 3.01
CA PHE A 227 14.66 4.95 3.18
C PHE A 227 14.34 5.97 4.27
N ASP A 228 14.92 5.76 5.44
CA ASP A 228 14.83 6.72 6.54
C ASP A 228 15.91 7.79 6.38
N ASN A 229 15.52 9.06 6.51
CA ASN A 229 16.44 10.21 6.46
C ASN A 229 17.25 10.34 5.14
N LEU A 230 16.70 9.96 4.01
CA LEU A 230 17.30 10.25 2.70
C LEU A 230 17.54 11.78 2.53
N VAL A 231 16.60 12.58 3.00
CA VAL A 231 16.75 13.98 3.36
C VAL A 231 16.36 14.10 4.83
N LYS A 232 16.97 15.02 5.57
CA LYS A 232 16.70 15.22 7.00
C LYS A 232 15.18 15.26 7.24
N ASN A 233 14.68 14.44 8.17
CA ASN A 233 13.29 14.34 8.56
C ASN A 233 12.32 13.79 7.47
N VAL A 234 12.82 13.22 6.39
CA VAL A 234 12.00 12.63 5.32
C VAL A 234 12.21 11.13 5.27
N THR A 235 11.14 10.37 5.39
CA THR A 235 11.10 8.92 5.18
C THR A 235 10.36 8.63 3.88
N LEU A 236 10.96 7.82 3.01
CA LEU A 236 10.33 7.28 1.80
C LEU A 236 10.05 5.79 2.00
N GLU A 237 8.84 5.36 1.73
CA GLU A 237 8.45 3.96 1.76
C GLU A 237 7.82 3.58 0.42
N ASN A 238 8.38 2.57 -0.25
CA ASN A 238 7.94 2.07 -1.53
C ASN A 238 7.46 0.64 -1.38
N THR A 239 6.30 0.34 -1.94
CA THR A 239 5.76 -1.01 -2.04
C THR A 239 5.38 -1.26 -3.49
N LEU A 240 5.82 -2.39 -4.04
CA LEU A 240 5.47 -2.85 -5.38
C LEU A 240 4.90 -4.26 -5.29
N SER A 241 3.74 -4.49 -5.87
CA SER A 241 3.17 -5.81 -6.08
C SER A 241 2.91 -6.00 -7.56
N LEU A 242 3.41 -7.10 -8.12
CA LEU A 242 3.16 -7.54 -9.47
C LEU A 242 2.50 -8.92 -9.41
N TYR A 243 1.50 -9.15 -10.25
CA TYR A 243 0.85 -10.45 -10.37
C TYR A 243 0.52 -10.76 -11.82
N SER A 244 0.78 -12.00 -12.25
CA SER A 244 0.40 -12.49 -13.57
C SER A 244 -0.40 -13.77 -13.40
N ASN A 245 -1.62 -13.79 -13.93
CA ASN A 245 -2.52 -14.95 -13.87
C ASN A 245 -2.19 -15.91 -15.01
N TYR A 246 -1.72 -17.12 -14.71
CA TYR A 246 -1.39 -18.15 -15.70
C TYR A 246 -2.64 -18.74 -16.37
N LEU A 247 -3.80 -18.65 -15.73
CA LEU A 247 -5.04 -19.25 -16.21
C LEU A 247 -5.82 -18.36 -17.19
N ASP A 248 -5.50 -17.04 -17.20
CA ASP A 248 -6.16 -16.07 -18.07
C ASP A 248 -5.20 -14.94 -18.42
N LYS A 249 -4.88 -14.79 -19.71
CA LYS A 249 -4.01 -13.75 -20.29
C LYS A 249 -2.71 -13.51 -19.50
N PRO A 250 -1.81 -14.50 -19.39
CA PRO A 250 -0.59 -14.41 -18.58
C PRO A 250 0.36 -13.28 -18.98
N GLN A 251 0.22 -12.71 -20.16
CA GLN A 251 0.95 -11.53 -20.63
C GLN A 251 0.49 -10.23 -19.94
N ASN A 252 -0.71 -10.20 -19.38
CA ASN A 252 -1.20 -9.06 -18.59
C ASN A 252 -0.66 -9.20 -17.17
N VAL A 253 -0.02 -8.14 -16.69
CA VAL A 253 0.55 -8.08 -15.34
C VAL A 253 -0.20 -7.03 -14.55
N ASP A 254 -0.85 -7.45 -13.48
CA ASP A 254 -1.41 -6.52 -12.49
C ASP A 254 -0.26 -5.83 -11.76
N ILE A 255 -0.38 -4.55 -11.55
CA ILE A 255 0.60 -3.70 -10.88
C ILE A 255 -0.10 -2.93 -9.78
N ASP A 256 0.41 -3.00 -8.55
CA ASP A 256 0.06 -2.08 -7.46
C ASP A 256 1.36 -1.49 -6.91
N TYR A 257 1.60 -0.22 -7.22
CA TYR A 257 2.73 0.54 -6.71
C TYR A 257 2.23 1.62 -5.76
N THR A 258 2.82 1.67 -4.56
CA THR A 258 2.54 2.70 -3.57
C THR A 258 3.85 3.35 -3.11
N LEU A 259 3.92 4.67 -3.17
CA LEU A 259 4.95 5.50 -2.58
C LEU A 259 4.34 6.32 -1.44
N ASN A 260 4.88 6.20 -0.24
CA ASN A 260 4.59 7.06 0.90
C ASN A 260 5.79 7.94 1.22
N VAL A 261 5.58 9.25 1.32
CA VAL A 261 6.58 10.24 1.73
C VAL A 261 6.12 10.85 3.04
N LEU A 262 6.78 10.52 4.13
CA LEU A 262 6.51 11.11 5.44
C LEU A 262 7.54 12.20 5.73
N MET A 263 7.09 13.43 5.89
CA MET A 263 7.89 14.62 6.17
C MET A 263 7.63 15.05 7.62
N LYS A 264 8.57 14.79 8.52
CA LYS A 264 8.46 15.11 9.95
C LYS A 264 8.77 16.58 10.17
N VAL A 265 7.80 17.35 10.68
CA VAL A 265 7.96 18.76 11.07
C VAL A 265 8.54 18.84 12.49
N ASN A 266 7.94 18.09 13.43
CA ASN A 266 8.41 17.90 14.81
C ASN A 266 8.00 16.52 15.33
N ASP A 267 8.04 16.27 16.64
CA ASP A 267 7.75 14.95 17.20
C ASP A 267 6.30 14.49 17.02
N PHE A 268 5.37 15.41 16.79
CA PHE A 268 3.95 15.14 16.68
C PHE A 268 3.38 15.53 15.31
N LEU A 269 3.90 16.60 14.70
CA LEU A 269 3.41 17.13 13.43
C LEU A 269 4.22 16.56 12.27
N SER A 270 3.50 16.15 11.23
CA SER A 270 4.07 15.71 9.96
C SER A 270 3.17 16.09 8.80
N ALA A 271 3.76 16.12 7.60
CA ALA A 271 3.04 16.08 6.34
C ALA A 271 3.27 14.70 5.69
N ASN A 272 2.27 14.20 4.98
CA ASN A 272 2.31 12.94 4.26
C ASN A 272 1.85 13.15 2.84
N LEU A 273 2.60 12.57 1.90
CA LEU A 273 2.19 12.41 0.50
C LEU A 273 2.14 10.91 0.19
N THR A 274 0.99 10.44 -0.23
CA THR A 274 0.82 9.07 -0.75
C THR A 274 0.54 9.16 -2.24
N PHE A 275 1.33 8.47 -3.04
CA PHE A 275 1.06 8.22 -4.45
C PHE A 275 0.82 6.73 -4.66
N GLN A 276 -0.26 6.36 -5.34
CA GLN A 276 -0.58 4.99 -5.69
C GLN A 276 -0.95 4.89 -7.16
N ALA A 277 -0.40 3.90 -7.85
CA ALA A 277 -0.73 3.56 -9.22
C ALA A 277 -1.09 2.09 -9.30
N ILE A 278 -2.31 1.79 -9.71
CA ILE A 278 -2.83 0.43 -9.88
C ILE A 278 -3.14 0.22 -11.36
N TYR A 279 -2.68 -0.90 -11.91
CA TYR A 279 -3.12 -1.43 -13.18
C TYR A 279 -3.63 -2.85 -12.97
N ASP A 280 -4.87 -3.09 -13.36
CA ASP A 280 -5.56 -4.38 -13.31
C ASP A 280 -6.57 -4.35 -14.46
N ASP A 281 -6.35 -5.14 -15.53
CA ASP A 281 -7.16 -5.11 -16.73
C ASP A 281 -8.55 -5.74 -16.54
N ASP A 282 -8.75 -6.53 -15.49
CA ASP A 282 -10.06 -7.05 -15.07
C ASP A 282 -10.89 -5.97 -14.34
N ALA A 283 -10.24 -4.96 -13.73
CA ALA A 283 -10.90 -3.85 -13.07
C ALA A 283 -11.03 -2.61 -13.97
N ALA A 284 -9.94 -2.21 -14.63
CA ALA A 284 -9.91 -1.07 -15.54
C ALA A 284 -8.77 -1.21 -16.56
N LYS A 285 -9.05 -0.93 -17.85
CA LYS A 285 -8.05 -1.00 -18.93
C LYS A 285 -7.11 0.22 -18.96
N ALA A 286 -6.82 0.80 -17.81
CA ALA A 286 -5.95 1.96 -17.66
C ALA A 286 -5.38 2.01 -16.25
N PHE A 287 -4.27 2.72 -16.07
CA PHE A 287 -3.75 3.01 -14.73
C PHE A 287 -4.74 3.82 -13.93
N GLN A 288 -5.07 3.34 -12.74
CA GLN A 288 -5.81 4.05 -11.72
C GLN A 288 -4.79 4.75 -10.83
N ILE A 289 -4.76 6.08 -10.85
CA ILE A 289 -3.78 6.87 -10.10
C ILE A 289 -4.50 7.61 -8.98
N ARG A 290 -3.94 7.52 -7.79
CA ARG A 290 -4.39 8.27 -6.62
C ARG A 290 -3.19 9.01 -6.02
N GLU A 291 -3.40 10.28 -5.72
CA GLU A 291 -2.49 11.10 -4.94
C GLU A 291 -3.25 11.68 -3.76
N ALA A 292 -2.67 11.62 -2.58
CA ALA A 292 -3.22 12.20 -1.37
C ALA A 292 -2.12 12.92 -0.60
N PHE A 293 -2.34 14.21 -0.32
CA PHE A 293 -1.48 15.02 0.51
C PHE A 293 -2.25 15.54 1.70
N GLY A 294 -1.64 15.54 2.87
CA GLY A 294 -2.21 16.09 4.09
C GLY A 294 -1.14 16.44 5.10
N ALA A 295 -1.52 17.27 6.06
CA ALA A 295 -0.72 17.55 7.24
C ALA A 295 -1.52 17.20 8.50
N GLY A 296 -0.85 16.79 9.56
CA GLY A 296 -1.53 16.36 10.78
C GLY A 296 -0.61 15.77 11.82
N PHE A 297 -1.20 14.93 12.65
CA PHE A 297 -0.51 14.32 13.77
C PHE A 297 -0.06 12.90 13.41
N THR A 298 1.18 12.59 13.77
CA THR A 298 1.75 11.24 13.62
C THR A 298 2.40 10.81 14.92
N TYR A 299 2.08 9.60 15.36
CA TYR A 299 2.67 8.96 16.53
C TYR A 299 3.34 7.65 16.10
N LYS A 300 4.60 7.48 16.49
CA LYS A 300 5.38 6.24 16.27
C LYS A 300 5.55 5.52 17.61
N PHE A 301 5.39 4.21 17.65
CA PHE A 301 5.49 3.37 18.84
C PHE A 301 6.14 2.02 18.57
#